data_8417192fc614a1cbb6d1329d21b638f2
#
_entry.id   8417192fc614a1cbb6d1329d21b638f2
#
_cell.length_a   1.000
_cell.length_b   1.000
_cell.length_c   1.000
_cell.angle_alpha   90.00
_cell.angle_beta   90.00
_cell.angle_gamma   90.00
#
_symmetry.space_group_name_H-M   'P 1'
#
loop_
_entity.id
_entity.type
_entity.pdbx_description
1 polymer ?
#
loop_
_entity_poly.entity_id
_entity_poly.type
_entity_poly.pdbx_seq_one_letter_code
_entity_poly.pdbx_strand_id
1 'polypeptide(L)'
;ALEDANKAEIIFNGNPVKNDTIGNFVDISIFKVKLPDIVKGTNILLVTYPFGESANLESMYILGEFGVKVMGRDASITALPEKLYFGDIVNQGLPFFGGNITYKIPVTVKNNHLTVCASFYRGALITASLDKKEPVKIIYPPYKAEIEAENGEHILELKLYTNRFNSFGSVHLVDKMEHWQGPDSWRSEGNRWSYEYIFKRTGILKTPEISC
;
A
#
# COMPACT_ATOMS: atom_id res chain seq x y z
N ALA A 1 14.36 -2.23 -3.74
CA ALA A 1 14.92 -1.60 -2.54
C ALA A 1 15.43 -2.69 -1.60
N LEU A 2 16.57 -2.48 -0.99
CA LEU A 2 17.23 -3.43 -0.08
C LEU A 2 18.16 -2.68 0.90
N GLU A 3 18.41 -3.28 2.04
CA GLU A 3 19.42 -2.80 2.97
C GLU A 3 20.83 -3.13 2.46
N ASP A 4 21.83 -2.38 2.92
CA ASP A 4 23.24 -2.54 2.53
C ASP A 4 23.45 -2.73 1.01
N ALA A 5 22.68 -2.04 0.17
CA ALA A 5 22.70 -2.17 -1.28
C ALA A 5 24.11 -2.05 -1.90
N ASN A 6 24.97 -1.25 -1.28
CA ASN A 6 26.37 -1.05 -1.71
C ASN A 6 27.25 -2.29 -1.56
N LYS A 7 26.84 -3.27 -0.75
CA LYS A 7 27.54 -4.55 -0.57
C LYS A 7 26.99 -5.66 -1.48
N ALA A 8 25.83 -5.45 -2.10
CA ALA A 8 25.17 -6.43 -2.93
C ALA A 8 25.75 -6.46 -4.35
N GLU A 9 25.93 -7.64 -4.92
CA GLU A 9 26.09 -7.84 -6.35
C GLU A 9 24.72 -8.13 -6.94
N ILE A 10 24.31 -7.33 -7.95
CA ILE A 10 22.97 -7.41 -8.53
C ILE A 10 23.10 -7.75 -10.01
N ILE A 11 22.42 -8.80 -10.44
CA ILE A 11 22.33 -9.21 -11.86
C ILE A 11 20.84 -9.25 -12.21
N PHE A 12 20.46 -8.59 -13.29
CA PHE A 12 19.11 -8.59 -13.81
C PHE A 12 19.08 -9.10 -15.24
N ASN A 13 18.33 -10.19 -15.48
CA ASN A 13 18.25 -10.87 -16.78
C ASN A 13 19.65 -11.18 -17.40
N GLY A 14 20.59 -11.62 -16.55
CA GLY A 14 21.95 -11.97 -16.96
C GLY A 14 22.91 -10.76 -17.09
N ASN A 15 22.45 -9.55 -16.91
CA ASN A 15 23.27 -8.34 -17.01
C ASN A 15 23.57 -7.75 -15.63
N PRO A 16 24.83 -7.37 -15.35
CA PRO A 16 25.17 -6.68 -14.10
C PRO A 16 24.45 -5.35 -13.98
N VAL A 17 23.93 -5.06 -12.80
CA VAL A 17 23.29 -3.80 -12.45
C VAL A 17 24.19 -3.06 -11.47
N LYS A 18 24.47 -1.78 -11.77
CA LYS A 18 25.17 -0.92 -10.81
C LYS A 18 24.32 -0.75 -9.57
N ASN A 19 24.90 -0.92 -8.41
CA ASN A 19 24.24 -0.77 -7.12
C ASN A 19 24.29 0.69 -6.58
N ASP A 20 24.43 1.66 -7.47
CA ASP A 20 24.32 3.09 -7.15
C ASP A 20 22.94 3.38 -6.56
N THR A 21 22.91 4.00 -5.40
CA THR A 21 21.66 4.29 -4.69
C THR A 21 21.03 5.59 -5.18
N ILE A 22 19.70 5.56 -5.39
CA ILE A 22 18.89 6.70 -5.86
C ILE A 22 17.93 7.23 -4.78
N GLY A 23 18.23 6.99 -3.52
CA GLY A 23 17.45 7.38 -2.35
C GLY A 23 16.97 6.18 -1.53
N ASN A 24 16.04 6.42 -0.61
CA ASN A 24 15.59 5.44 0.37
C ASN A 24 14.12 5.07 0.17
N PHE A 25 13.73 3.90 0.69
CA PHE A 25 12.35 3.42 0.70
C PHE A 25 11.88 3.25 2.15
N VAL A 26 11.03 4.15 2.61
CA VAL A 26 10.43 4.17 3.95
C VAL A 26 11.43 4.40 5.07
N ASP A 27 12.43 3.54 5.19
CA ASP A 27 13.50 3.64 6.18
C ASP A 27 14.80 4.14 5.54
N ILE A 28 15.62 4.84 6.33
CA ILE A 28 16.90 5.41 5.89
C ILE A 28 17.92 4.31 5.54
N SER A 29 17.77 3.12 6.10
CA SER A 29 18.65 1.97 5.84
C SER A 29 18.28 1.19 4.57
N ILE A 30 17.03 1.34 4.06
CA ILE A 30 16.57 0.63 2.88
C ILE A 30 16.82 1.48 1.63
N PHE A 31 17.86 1.16 0.89
CA PHE A 31 18.26 1.92 -0.29
C PHE A 31 17.57 1.44 -1.56
N LYS A 32 17.23 2.40 -2.44
CA LYS A 32 16.71 2.11 -3.78
C LYS A 32 17.85 2.00 -4.78
N VAL A 33 17.84 0.94 -5.57
CA VAL A 33 18.72 0.73 -6.72
C VAL A 33 17.86 0.67 -7.97
N LYS A 34 18.24 1.38 -9.03
CA LYS A 34 17.50 1.39 -10.28
C LYS A 34 17.73 0.08 -11.04
N LEU A 35 16.67 -0.65 -11.35
CA LEU A 35 16.69 -1.78 -12.26
C LEU A 35 16.41 -1.31 -13.70
N PRO A 36 16.91 -2.05 -14.71
CA PRO A 36 16.44 -1.91 -16.10
C PRO A 36 14.94 -2.20 -16.23
N ASP A 37 14.37 -1.83 -17.37
CA ASP A 37 12.96 -2.10 -17.64
C ASP A 37 12.68 -3.61 -17.66
N ILE A 38 11.56 -3.99 -17.08
CA ILE A 38 11.08 -5.36 -17.09
C ILE A 38 10.56 -5.74 -18.48
N VAL A 39 10.77 -6.98 -18.87
CA VAL A 39 10.19 -7.54 -20.10
C VAL A 39 8.95 -8.35 -19.79
N LYS A 40 8.09 -8.52 -20.79
CA LYS A 40 6.92 -9.40 -20.66
C LYS A 40 7.38 -10.84 -20.46
N GLY A 41 6.84 -11.51 -19.45
CA GLY A 41 7.19 -12.87 -19.07
C GLY A 41 8.13 -12.93 -17.88
N THR A 42 9.01 -13.92 -17.86
CA THR A 42 9.91 -14.13 -16.73
C THR A 42 11.07 -13.15 -16.75
N ASN A 43 11.30 -12.49 -15.62
CA ASN A 43 12.51 -11.71 -15.36
C ASN A 43 13.25 -12.35 -14.19
N ILE A 44 14.57 -12.41 -14.28
CA ILE A 44 15.42 -13.03 -13.25
C ILE A 44 16.24 -11.93 -12.58
N LEU A 45 16.02 -11.76 -11.29
CA LEU A 45 16.83 -10.90 -10.43
C LEU A 45 17.66 -11.80 -9.50
N LEU A 46 18.98 -11.75 -9.67
CA LEU A 46 19.93 -12.40 -8.78
C LEU A 46 20.60 -11.35 -7.91
N VAL A 47 20.54 -11.54 -6.62
CA VAL A 47 21.22 -10.69 -5.63
C VAL A 47 22.15 -11.58 -4.81
N THR A 48 23.45 -11.31 -4.91
CA THR A 48 24.48 -11.99 -4.13
C THR A 48 24.93 -11.05 -3.02
N TYR A 49 24.98 -11.57 -1.81
CA TYR A 49 25.24 -10.78 -0.61
C TYR A 49 26.31 -11.42 0.26
N PRO A 50 27.30 -10.67 0.73
CA PRO A 50 28.27 -11.19 1.71
C PRO A 50 27.57 -11.39 3.05
N PHE A 51 27.46 -12.65 3.48
CA PHE A 51 26.81 -13.02 4.72
C PHE A 51 27.81 -13.11 5.88
N GLY A 52 27.48 -12.52 7.01
CA GLY A 52 28.29 -12.54 8.24
C GLY A 52 27.49 -11.99 9.42
N GLU A 53 28.08 -11.96 10.60
CA GLU A 53 27.42 -11.49 11.84
C GLU A 53 26.90 -10.04 11.75
N SER A 54 27.51 -9.21 10.92
CA SER A 54 27.08 -7.81 10.69
C SER A 54 26.23 -7.62 9.45
N ALA A 55 25.81 -8.71 8.78
CA ALA A 55 24.96 -8.62 7.62
C ALA A 55 23.50 -8.37 8.07
N ASN A 56 22.90 -7.31 7.54
CA ASN A 56 21.51 -7.00 7.77
C ASN A 56 20.68 -7.54 6.60
N LEU A 57 20.08 -8.72 6.79
CA LEU A 57 19.26 -9.38 5.79
C LEU A 57 17.78 -9.17 6.10
N GLU A 58 17.27 -8.05 5.63
CA GLU A 58 15.85 -7.74 5.65
C GLU A 58 15.17 -8.10 4.33
N SER A 59 13.86 -7.97 4.29
CA SER A 59 13.08 -8.18 3.08
C SER A 59 13.51 -7.24 1.96
N MET A 60 13.55 -7.74 0.74
CA MET A 60 13.81 -6.93 -0.47
C MET A 60 12.50 -6.57 -1.14
N TYR A 61 12.42 -5.38 -1.73
CA TYR A 61 11.19 -4.85 -2.31
C TYR A 61 11.40 -4.49 -3.77
N ILE A 62 10.54 -4.97 -4.65
CA ILE A 62 10.42 -4.49 -6.02
C ILE A 62 9.46 -3.31 -6.01
N LEU A 63 9.93 -2.15 -6.46
CA LEU A 63 9.18 -0.90 -6.48
C LEU A 63 8.90 -0.47 -7.92
N GLY A 64 7.72 0.09 -8.18
CA GLY A 64 7.35 0.59 -9.49
C GLY A 64 5.85 0.94 -9.57
N GLU A 65 5.44 1.41 -10.74
CA GLU A 65 4.04 1.69 -11.06
C GLU A 65 3.39 0.45 -11.67
N PHE A 66 3.01 -0.50 -10.84
CA PHE A 66 2.41 -1.76 -11.26
C PHE A 66 1.38 -2.27 -10.25
N GLY A 67 0.49 -3.11 -10.72
CA GLY A 67 -0.37 -3.95 -9.89
C GLY A 67 0.29 -5.27 -9.55
N VAL A 68 -0.28 -6.00 -8.60
CA VAL A 68 0.18 -7.34 -8.23
C VAL A 68 -1.03 -8.27 -8.11
N LYS A 69 -0.94 -9.42 -8.77
CA LYS A 69 -1.89 -10.53 -8.59
C LYS A 69 -1.24 -11.57 -7.68
N VAL A 70 -1.92 -11.89 -6.59
CA VAL A 70 -1.50 -12.95 -5.66
C VAL A 70 -2.46 -14.11 -5.76
N MET A 71 -1.91 -15.33 -5.83
CA MET A 71 -2.66 -16.60 -5.84
C MET A 71 -1.96 -17.58 -4.89
N GLY A 72 -2.49 -17.71 -3.69
CA GLY A 72 -1.86 -18.50 -2.64
C GLY A 72 -0.51 -17.93 -2.24
N ARG A 73 0.56 -18.63 -2.55
CA ARG A 73 1.96 -18.20 -2.32
C ARG A 73 2.59 -17.44 -3.48
N ASP A 74 1.97 -17.50 -4.65
CA ASP A 74 2.54 -16.95 -5.87
C ASP A 74 2.06 -15.50 -6.06
N ALA A 75 3.00 -14.61 -6.35
CA ALA A 75 2.73 -13.21 -6.68
C ALA A 75 3.31 -12.89 -8.06
N SER A 76 2.56 -12.17 -8.88
CA SER A 76 3.01 -11.74 -10.20
C SER A 76 2.70 -10.26 -10.43
N ILE A 77 3.61 -9.57 -11.10
CA ILE A 77 3.44 -8.17 -11.51
C ILE A 77 2.43 -8.12 -12.65
N THR A 78 1.49 -7.17 -12.55
CA THR A 78 0.46 -6.89 -13.54
C THR A 78 0.46 -5.40 -13.91
N ALA A 79 -0.33 -5.00 -14.88
CA ALA A 79 -0.59 -3.59 -15.12
C ALA A 79 -1.21 -2.93 -13.87
N LEU A 80 -0.86 -1.67 -13.64
CA LEU A 80 -1.50 -0.88 -12.59
C LEU A 80 -3.01 -0.76 -12.89
N PRO A 81 -3.90 -0.93 -11.90
CA PRO A 81 -5.32 -0.70 -12.10
C PRO A 81 -5.60 0.74 -12.55
N GLU A 82 -6.33 0.92 -13.63
CA GLU A 82 -6.70 2.25 -14.12
C GLU A 82 -7.70 2.96 -13.20
N LYS A 83 -8.54 2.19 -12.50
CA LYS A 83 -9.58 2.68 -11.60
C LYS A 83 -9.66 1.80 -10.36
N LEU A 84 -9.94 2.43 -9.23
CA LEU A 84 -10.26 1.76 -7.97
C LEU A 84 -11.70 2.07 -7.59
N TYR A 85 -12.38 1.05 -7.09
CA TYR A 85 -13.72 1.16 -6.52
C TYR A 85 -13.64 1.19 -4.99
N PHE A 86 -14.70 1.66 -4.35
CA PHE A 86 -14.85 1.45 -2.91
C PHE A 86 -14.85 -0.05 -2.61
N GLY A 87 -14.13 -0.44 -1.60
CA GLY A 87 -13.89 -1.83 -1.24
C GLY A 87 -12.44 -2.08 -0.86
N ASP A 88 -12.11 -3.36 -0.74
CA ASP A 88 -10.76 -3.82 -0.41
C ASP A 88 -9.84 -3.72 -1.64
N ILE A 89 -8.82 -2.87 -1.56
CA ILE A 89 -7.85 -2.68 -2.65
C ILE A 89 -6.90 -3.88 -2.85
N VAL A 90 -6.78 -4.73 -1.84
CA VAL A 90 -6.02 -6.00 -1.95
C VAL A 90 -6.55 -6.82 -3.13
N ASN A 91 -7.86 -6.91 -3.25
CA ASN A 91 -8.54 -7.65 -4.32
C ASN A 91 -8.63 -6.87 -5.66
N GLN A 92 -8.14 -5.62 -5.67
CA GLN A 92 -8.14 -4.76 -6.85
C GLN A 92 -6.72 -4.58 -7.44
N GLY A 93 -5.84 -5.52 -7.18
CA GLY A 93 -4.49 -5.53 -7.74
C GLY A 93 -3.45 -4.73 -6.94
N LEU A 94 -3.78 -4.30 -5.73
CA LEU A 94 -2.89 -3.50 -4.86
C LEU A 94 -2.65 -4.13 -3.48
N PRO A 95 -2.30 -5.44 -3.39
CA PRO A 95 -2.18 -6.13 -2.11
C PRO A 95 -1.08 -5.56 -1.21
N PHE A 96 0.02 -5.07 -1.78
CA PHE A 96 1.17 -4.53 -1.04
C PHE A 96 1.21 -2.99 -0.99
N PHE A 97 0.14 -2.32 -1.41
CA PHE A 97 0.13 -0.87 -1.48
C PHE A 97 0.06 -0.22 -0.08
N GLY A 98 1.05 0.61 0.23
CA GLY A 98 1.15 1.33 1.51
C GLY A 98 1.14 2.85 1.37
N GLY A 99 0.67 3.37 0.23
CA GLY A 99 0.55 4.81 -0.03
C GLY A 99 -0.83 5.37 0.29
N ASN A 100 -1.13 6.58 -0.20
CA ASN A 100 -2.42 7.23 -0.03
C ASN A 100 -3.27 7.07 -1.30
N ILE A 101 -4.59 6.93 -1.12
CA ILE A 101 -5.56 6.81 -2.22
C ILE A 101 -6.52 7.98 -2.15
N THR A 102 -6.69 8.68 -3.26
CA THR A 102 -7.68 9.75 -3.37
C THR A 102 -8.78 9.35 -4.36
N TYR A 103 -10.01 9.24 -3.84
CA TYR A 103 -11.21 9.07 -4.63
C TYR A 103 -11.76 10.45 -4.99
N LYS A 104 -11.95 10.71 -6.29
CA LYS A 104 -12.54 11.95 -6.81
C LYS A 104 -13.97 11.67 -7.21
N ILE A 105 -14.90 12.36 -6.59
CA ILE A 105 -16.34 12.10 -6.70
C ILE A 105 -17.02 13.39 -7.14
N PRO A 106 -17.63 13.45 -8.32
CA PRO A 106 -18.50 14.57 -8.67
C PRO A 106 -19.71 14.60 -7.73
N VAL A 107 -20.00 15.77 -7.17
CA VAL A 107 -21.15 16.01 -6.28
C VAL A 107 -21.84 17.31 -6.64
N THR A 108 -23.16 17.36 -6.43
CA THR A 108 -23.94 18.60 -6.59
C THR A 108 -24.36 19.07 -5.22
N VAL A 109 -23.79 20.17 -4.74
CA VAL A 109 -24.14 20.76 -3.45
C VAL A 109 -25.45 21.53 -3.57
N LYS A 110 -26.35 21.29 -2.60
CA LYS A 110 -27.60 22.00 -2.39
C LYS A 110 -27.60 22.50 -0.95
N ASN A 111 -28.32 23.56 -0.66
CA ASN A 111 -28.43 24.12 0.71
C ASN A 111 -27.09 24.57 1.32
N ASN A 112 -26.08 24.89 0.51
CA ASN A 112 -24.76 25.38 0.94
C ASN A 112 -24.02 24.44 1.91
N HIS A 113 -24.33 23.16 1.90
CA HIS A 113 -23.80 22.20 2.84
C HIS A 113 -23.62 20.82 2.21
N LEU A 114 -22.50 20.16 2.56
CA LEU A 114 -22.20 18.79 2.17
C LEU A 114 -21.83 17.98 3.42
N THR A 115 -22.49 16.89 3.62
CA THR A 115 -22.15 15.90 4.66
C THR A 115 -21.61 14.64 4.04
N VAL A 116 -20.48 14.13 4.55
CA VAL A 116 -19.85 12.88 4.14
C VAL A 116 -19.69 11.98 5.35
N CYS A 117 -20.24 10.77 5.29
CA CYS A 117 -20.08 9.75 6.32
C CYS A 117 -19.31 8.53 5.73
N ALA A 118 -18.14 8.23 6.28
CA ALA A 118 -17.29 7.13 5.86
C ALA A 118 -16.91 6.26 7.07
N SER A 119 -17.89 5.49 7.57
CA SER A 119 -17.78 4.76 8.84
C SER A 119 -17.06 3.42 8.75
N PHE A 120 -16.87 2.88 7.54
CA PHE A 120 -16.29 1.55 7.38
C PHE A 120 -15.10 1.57 6.41
N TYR A 121 -13.91 1.76 6.97
CA TYR A 121 -12.64 1.74 6.24
C TYR A 121 -11.54 1.00 7.01
N ARG A 122 -10.47 0.67 6.33
CA ARG A 122 -9.23 0.15 6.88
C ARG A 122 -8.06 0.98 6.35
N GLY A 123 -7.46 1.71 7.25
CA GLY A 123 -6.38 2.67 7.05
C GLY A 123 -6.19 3.50 8.31
N ALA A 124 -5.28 4.45 8.27
CA ALA A 124 -4.99 5.32 9.42
C ALA A 124 -6.10 6.36 9.64
N LEU A 125 -6.51 7.05 8.56
CA LEU A 125 -7.58 8.04 8.58
C LEU A 125 -8.11 8.32 7.18
N ILE A 126 -9.28 8.97 7.10
CA ILE A 126 -9.80 9.58 5.86
C ILE A 126 -9.81 11.10 6.04
N THR A 127 -9.55 11.83 4.96
CA THR A 127 -9.86 13.25 4.86
C THR A 127 -10.83 13.51 3.71
N ALA A 128 -11.73 14.46 3.89
CA ALA A 128 -12.66 14.94 2.88
C ALA A 128 -12.33 16.39 2.53
N SER A 129 -12.14 16.67 1.25
CA SER A 129 -11.87 18.03 0.74
C SER A 129 -12.76 18.30 -0.46
N LEU A 130 -13.28 19.50 -0.57
CA LEU A 130 -14.06 19.95 -1.72
C LEU A 130 -13.23 20.92 -2.55
N ASP A 131 -13.09 20.65 -3.86
CA ASP A 131 -12.32 21.46 -4.82
C ASP A 131 -10.90 21.79 -4.33
N LYS A 132 -10.24 20.81 -3.68
CA LYS A 132 -8.89 20.94 -3.11
C LYS A 132 -8.76 22.01 -2.00
N LYS A 133 -9.86 22.42 -1.37
CA LYS A 133 -9.83 23.28 -0.17
C LYS A 133 -9.24 22.52 1.02
N GLU A 134 -9.10 23.20 2.16
CA GLU A 134 -8.58 22.60 3.38
C GLU A 134 -9.37 21.34 3.76
N PRO A 135 -8.70 20.20 3.97
CA PRO A 135 -9.39 18.93 4.20
C PRO A 135 -9.91 18.78 5.63
N VAL A 136 -11.13 18.32 5.75
CA VAL A 136 -11.74 17.90 7.02
C VAL A 136 -11.40 16.46 7.32
N LYS A 137 -11.00 16.15 8.55
CA LYS A 137 -10.59 14.81 8.98
C LYS A 137 -11.79 13.99 9.44
N ILE A 138 -11.87 12.73 8.99
CA ILE A 138 -12.87 11.74 9.42
C ILE A 138 -12.13 10.66 10.24
N ILE A 139 -12.04 10.84 11.57
CA ILE A 139 -11.21 10.00 12.44
C ILE A 139 -12.03 9.30 13.52
N TYR A 140 -13.00 9.99 14.10
CA TYR A 140 -13.76 9.52 15.24
C TYR A 140 -15.24 9.30 14.90
N PRO A 141 -15.94 8.40 15.62
CA PRO A 141 -17.40 8.32 15.49
C PRO A 141 -18.08 9.68 15.69
N PRO A 142 -19.08 10.00 14.86
CA PRO A 142 -19.76 9.14 13.89
C PRO A 142 -19.09 9.01 12.52
N TYR A 143 -17.78 9.27 12.39
CA TYR A 143 -17.01 9.21 11.13
C TYR A 143 -17.59 10.09 10.02
N LYS A 144 -17.88 11.32 10.37
CA LYS A 144 -18.59 12.31 9.55
C LYS A 144 -17.72 13.56 9.33
N ALA A 145 -17.76 14.11 8.13
CA ALA A 145 -17.29 15.45 7.81
C ALA A 145 -18.46 16.31 7.35
N GLU A 146 -18.49 17.55 7.81
CA GLU A 146 -19.42 18.59 7.38
C GLU A 146 -18.61 19.68 6.69
N ILE A 147 -19.00 20.06 5.47
CA ILE A 147 -18.27 20.98 4.62
C ILE A 147 -19.24 22.04 4.11
N GLU A 148 -18.98 23.29 4.45
CA GLU A 148 -19.71 24.42 3.88
C GLU A 148 -19.20 24.69 2.46
N ALA A 149 -20.13 24.82 1.51
CA ALA A 149 -19.82 25.07 0.12
C ALA A 149 -20.98 25.82 -0.55
N GLU A 150 -20.70 26.56 -1.61
CA GLU A 150 -21.73 27.18 -2.44
C GLU A 150 -22.55 26.08 -3.15
N ASN A 151 -23.79 26.43 -3.53
CA ASN A 151 -24.60 25.52 -4.33
C ASN A 151 -24.01 25.37 -5.74
N GLY A 152 -23.94 24.16 -6.25
CA GLY A 152 -23.40 23.88 -7.58
C GLY A 152 -22.66 22.56 -7.68
N GLU A 153 -21.99 22.37 -8.81
CA GLU A 153 -21.17 21.21 -9.09
C GLU A 153 -19.79 21.35 -8.49
N HIS A 154 -19.33 20.31 -7.80
CA HIS A 154 -18.05 20.28 -7.10
C HIS A 154 -17.36 18.92 -7.27
N ILE A 155 -16.07 18.85 -6.94
CA ILE A 155 -15.33 17.60 -6.82
C ILE A 155 -15.00 17.35 -5.35
N LEU A 156 -15.63 16.34 -4.79
CA LEU A 156 -15.27 15.82 -3.47
C LEU A 156 -14.07 14.89 -3.60
N GLU A 157 -12.99 15.19 -2.89
CA GLU A 157 -11.83 14.32 -2.77
C GLU A 157 -11.85 13.62 -1.39
N LEU A 158 -12.02 12.30 -1.40
CA LEU A 158 -11.84 11.46 -0.21
C LEU A 158 -10.47 10.82 -0.26
N LYS A 159 -9.57 11.26 0.60
CA LYS A 159 -8.23 10.72 0.68
C LYS A 159 -8.11 9.76 1.86
N LEU A 160 -7.89 8.49 1.56
CA LEU A 160 -7.55 7.46 2.53
C LEU A 160 -6.04 7.42 2.73
N TYR A 161 -5.60 7.57 3.96
CA TYR A 161 -4.24 7.28 4.37
C TYR A 161 -4.18 5.81 4.81
N THR A 162 -3.50 4.98 4.03
CA THR A 162 -3.39 3.55 4.33
C THR A 162 -2.34 3.31 5.41
N ASN A 163 -2.11 2.05 5.74
CA ASN A 163 -0.97 1.62 6.54
C ASN A 163 -0.06 0.71 5.69
N ARG A 164 1.08 0.35 6.22
CA ARG A 164 2.06 -0.48 5.53
C ARG A 164 2.11 -1.93 6.04
N PHE A 165 1.06 -2.39 6.71
CA PHE A 165 1.05 -3.75 7.24
C PHE A 165 1.32 -4.80 6.15
N ASN A 166 0.64 -4.68 5.01
CA ASN A 166 0.79 -5.64 3.91
C ASN A 166 2.15 -5.56 3.17
N SER A 167 2.94 -4.51 3.41
CA SER A 167 4.29 -4.37 2.85
C SER A 167 5.37 -4.79 3.84
N PHE A 168 5.21 -4.46 5.13
CA PHE A 168 6.23 -4.62 6.17
C PHE A 168 5.80 -5.51 7.33
N GLY A 169 4.52 -5.89 7.38
CA GLY A 169 4.00 -6.75 8.45
C GLY A 169 4.19 -8.23 8.16
N SER A 170 3.71 -9.04 9.11
CA SER A 170 3.81 -10.49 9.05
C SER A 170 2.73 -11.11 8.16
N VAL A 171 2.85 -10.91 6.84
CA VAL A 171 1.85 -11.34 5.84
C VAL A 171 1.75 -12.86 5.63
N HIS A 172 2.49 -13.64 6.37
CA HIS A 172 2.41 -15.10 6.40
C HIS A 172 1.90 -15.65 7.74
N LEU A 173 1.50 -14.76 8.65
CA LEU A 173 0.96 -15.14 9.95
C LEU A 173 -0.53 -15.52 9.83
N VAL A 174 -0.87 -16.76 10.18
CA VAL A 174 -2.24 -17.31 10.11
C VAL A 174 -3.11 -16.93 11.31
N ASP A 175 -2.53 -16.33 12.34
CA ASP A 175 -3.25 -15.95 13.55
C ASP A 175 -4.32 -14.90 13.23
N LYS A 176 -5.59 -15.26 13.47
CA LYS A 176 -6.74 -14.39 13.23
C LYS A 176 -7.01 -13.40 14.36
N MET A 177 -6.39 -13.61 15.50
CA MET A 177 -6.56 -12.74 16.65
C MET A 177 -5.68 -11.51 16.51
N GLU A 178 -6.25 -10.33 16.69
CA GLU A 178 -5.53 -9.06 16.67
C GLU A 178 -4.78 -8.87 18.00
N HIS A 179 -3.76 -9.68 18.21
CA HIS A 179 -2.83 -9.52 19.32
C HIS A 179 -1.68 -8.59 18.95
N TRP A 180 -0.96 -8.14 19.98
CA TRP A 180 0.32 -7.49 19.78
C TRP A 180 1.24 -8.39 18.94
N GLN A 181 1.87 -7.80 17.92
CA GLN A 181 2.80 -8.50 17.03
C GLN A 181 4.23 -8.14 17.43
N GLY A 182 5.03 -9.15 17.68
CA GLY A 182 6.45 -9.06 17.97
C GLY A 182 7.30 -9.82 16.97
N PRO A 183 8.61 -9.94 17.20
CA PRO A 183 9.54 -10.62 16.27
C PRO A 183 9.12 -12.04 15.90
N ASP A 184 8.49 -12.79 16.79
CA ASP A 184 7.99 -14.14 16.51
C ASP A 184 6.75 -14.21 15.62
N SER A 185 6.20 -13.07 15.20
CA SER A 185 5.17 -13.01 14.15
C SER A 185 5.75 -13.25 12.75
N TRP A 186 7.04 -13.04 12.54
CA TRP A 186 7.77 -13.30 11.29
C TRP A 186 8.46 -14.66 11.23
N ARG A 187 7.91 -15.65 11.93
CA ARG A 187 8.41 -17.03 11.83
C ARG A 187 8.14 -17.63 10.45
N SER A 188 8.95 -18.60 10.06
CA SER A 188 8.86 -19.29 8.77
C SER A 188 8.43 -20.75 8.89
N GLU A 189 7.96 -21.17 10.07
CA GLU A 189 7.55 -22.54 10.36
C GLU A 189 6.48 -22.61 11.46
N GLY A 190 5.93 -23.81 11.62
CA GLY A 190 4.93 -24.11 12.63
C GLY A 190 3.49 -23.81 12.18
N ASN A 191 2.52 -24.08 13.07
CA ASN A 191 1.09 -24.02 12.77
C ASN A 191 0.51 -22.60 12.65
N ARG A 192 1.28 -21.59 13.01
CA ARG A 192 0.89 -20.17 12.89
C ARG A 192 1.44 -19.50 11.62
N TRP A 193 2.14 -20.23 10.79
CA TRP A 193 2.74 -19.75 9.56
C TRP A 193 2.12 -20.41 8.33
N SER A 194 2.01 -19.68 7.22
CA SER A 194 1.55 -20.17 5.93
C SER A 194 2.47 -19.71 4.81
N TYR A 195 2.67 -20.55 3.80
CA TYR A 195 3.28 -20.13 2.52
C TYR A 195 2.42 -19.14 1.75
N GLU A 196 1.09 -19.18 1.98
CA GLU A 196 0.15 -18.26 1.35
C GLU A 196 0.20 -16.90 2.03
N TYR A 197 -0.03 -15.86 1.24
CA TYR A 197 -0.14 -14.49 1.76
C TYR A 197 -1.45 -14.30 2.54
N ILE A 198 -1.33 -13.79 3.75
CA ILE A 198 -2.45 -13.47 4.66
C ILE A 198 -2.54 -11.95 4.80
N PHE A 199 -3.22 -11.32 3.87
CA PHE A 199 -3.34 -9.86 3.86
C PHE A 199 -4.38 -9.34 4.85
N LYS A 200 -4.12 -8.16 5.37
CA LYS A 200 -5.13 -7.33 6.04
C LYS A 200 -5.89 -6.52 4.98
N ARG A 201 -7.21 -6.47 5.12
CA ARG A 201 -8.05 -5.64 4.25
C ARG A 201 -7.63 -4.18 4.35
N THR A 202 -7.61 -3.47 3.22
CA THR A 202 -7.22 -2.07 3.13
C THR A 202 -8.16 -1.36 2.15
N GLY A 203 -8.62 -0.16 2.49
CA GLY A 203 -9.54 0.59 1.60
C GLY A 203 -10.70 1.24 2.34
N ILE A 204 -11.50 2.03 1.64
CA ILE A 204 -12.83 2.46 2.07
C ILE A 204 -13.78 1.31 1.72
N LEU A 205 -14.08 0.46 2.72
CA LEU A 205 -14.68 -0.86 2.50
C LEU A 205 -16.19 -0.84 2.25
N LYS A 206 -16.85 0.30 2.49
CA LYS A 206 -18.25 0.56 2.16
C LYS A 206 -18.33 1.91 1.46
N THR A 207 -19.17 2.02 0.45
CA THR A 207 -19.43 3.30 -0.21
C THR A 207 -19.84 4.35 0.83
N PRO A 208 -19.16 5.51 0.88
CA PRO A 208 -19.53 6.60 1.77
C PRO A 208 -20.94 7.10 1.50
N GLU A 209 -21.63 7.52 2.55
CA GLU A 209 -22.91 8.20 2.43
C GLU A 209 -22.64 9.70 2.26
N ILE A 210 -23.18 10.28 1.19
CA ILE A 210 -23.00 11.68 0.84
C ILE A 210 -24.37 12.32 0.77
N SER A 211 -24.58 13.39 1.52
CA SER A 211 -25.83 14.18 1.51
C SER A 211 -25.53 15.67 1.33
N CYS A 212 -26.37 16.34 0.54
CA CYS A 212 -26.24 17.75 0.14
C CYS A 212 -27.51 18.52 0.48
#